data_b8a46581c0888adf1776c16ff7f84b93
#
_entry.id   b8a46581c0888adf1776c16ff7f84b93
#
_cell.length_a   1.000
_cell.length_b   1.000
_cell.length_c   1.000
_cell.angle_alpha   90.00
_cell.angle_beta   90.00
_cell.angle_gamma   90.00
#
_symmetry.space_group_name_H-M   'P 1'
#
loop_
_entity.id
_entity.type
_entity.pdbx_description
1 polymer ?
#
loop_
_entity_poly.entity_id
_entity_poly.type
_entity_poly.pdbx_seq_one_letter_code
_entity_poly.pdbx_strand_id
1 'polypeptide(L)'
;MDKESEPSLILLDILRGFSKISHKDGYLYLKHFAVYDDLHLSELELESFNSAIKMGVKKEEDLIKNAIEKKFWSKEEEETIKSLKWLIDKSNQSLSKVSDWNLRKSLQNSISSDQDKLEDLKKKKQSIISHSAESFASRKRNTKTLLDNVFVDEEMKTKIDEDDLF
;
A
#
# COMPACT_ATOMS: atom_id res chain seq x y z
N MET A 1 13.86 31.35 -9.35
CA MET A 1 13.30 30.07 -9.89
C MET A 1 12.04 29.80 -9.09
N ASP A 2 10.90 30.18 -9.66
CA ASP A 2 9.60 29.96 -9.04
C ASP A 2 9.34 28.44 -9.02
N LYS A 3 9.11 27.89 -7.82
CA LYS A 3 8.59 26.54 -7.69
C LYS A 3 7.20 26.57 -8.32
N GLU A 4 7.06 25.99 -9.51
CA GLU A 4 5.74 25.64 -10.03
C GLU A 4 5.02 24.87 -8.91
N SER A 5 3.85 25.35 -8.54
CA SER A 5 3.13 24.80 -7.41
C SER A 5 2.77 23.33 -7.68
N GLU A 6 3.02 22.43 -6.72
CA GLU A 6 2.70 21.00 -6.81
C GLU A 6 1.31 20.68 -7.41
N PRO A 7 0.25 21.49 -7.17
CA PRO A 7 -1.05 21.30 -7.80
C PRO A 7 -1.07 21.38 -9.32
N SER A 8 -0.19 22.19 -9.95
CA SER A 8 -0.16 22.28 -11.42
C SER A 8 0.49 21.06 -12.08
N LEU A 9 1.46 20.42 -11.41
CA LEU A 9 2.07 19.17 -11.89
C LEU A 9 1.06 18.01 -11.84
N ILE A 10 0.31 17.87 -10.73
CA ILE A 10 -0.74 16.86 -10.58
C ILE A 10 -1.82 17.02 -11.66
N LEU A 11 -2.25 18.27 -11.94
CA LEU A 11 -3.26 18.52 -12.97
C LEU A 11 -2.75 18.16 -14.36
N LEU A 12 -1.47 18.43 -14.66
CA LEU A 12 -0.84 18.05 -15.93
C LEU A 12 -0.77 16.54 -16.08
N ASP A 13 -0.41 15.81 -15.03
CA ASP A 13 -0.36 14.35 -15.04
C ASP A 13 -1.76 13.75 -15.30
N ILE A 14 -2.79 14.28 -14.64
CA ILE A 14 -4.18 13.88 -14.86
C ILE A 14 -4.59 14.11 -16.32
N LEU A 15 -4.27 15.26 -16.90
CA LEU A 15 -4.62 15.60 -18.28
C LEU A 15 -3.85 14.75 -19.32
N ARG A 16 -2.61 14.35 -19.01
CA ARG A 16 -1.79 13.48 -19.86
C ARG A 16 -2.22 12.01 -19.76
N GLY A 17 -2.87 11.61 -18.67
CA GLY A 17 -3.25 10.23 -18.39
C GLY A 17 -2.09 9.37 -17.87
N PHE A 18 -0.94 9.97 -17.55
CA PHE A 18 0.21 9.28 -16.96
C PHE A 18 1.02 10.22 -16.06
N SER A 19 1.74 9.62 -15.11
CA SER A 19 2.71 10.31 -14.24
C SER A 19 4.14 9.92 -14.61
N LYS A 20 5.05 10.88 -14.60
CA LYS A 20 6.48 10.70 -14.85
C LYS A 20 7.21 10.54 -13.52
N ILE A 21 7.93 9.43 -13.36
CA ILE A 21 8.64 9.07 -12.13
C ILE A 21 10.14 9.04 -12.40
N SER A 22 10.95 9.72 -11.58
CA SER A 22 12.41 9.67 -11.69
C SER A 22 12.92 8.30 -11.19
N HIS A 23 13.77 7.67 -11.99
CA HIS A 23 14.44 6.40 -11.69
C HIS A 23 15.95 6.57 -11.90
N LYS A 24 16.77 5.69 -11.29
CA LYS A 24 18.25 5.75 -11.37
C LYS A 24 18.80 5.77 -12.80
N ASP A 25 18.13 5.10 -13.74
CA ASP A 25 18.55 4.97 -15.14
C ASP A 25 17.75 5.89 -16.09
N GLY A 26 16.99 6.86 -15.55
CA GLY A 26 16.19 7.79 -16.34
C GLY A 26 14.82 8.07 -15.78
N TYR A 27 13.78 7.85 -16.60
CA TYR A 27 12.40 8.07 -16.18
C TYR A 27 11.55 6.86 -16.52
N LEU A 28 10.58 6.59 -15.63
CA LEU A 28 9.48 5.67 -15.86
C LEU A 28 8.19 6.45 -16.03
N TYR A 29 7.27 5.92 -16.79
CA TYR A 29 5.98 6.51 -17.09
C TYR A 29 4.88 5.58 -16.57
N LEU A 30 4.13 6.05 -15.57
CA LEU A 30 3.04 5.30 -14.96
C LEU A 30 1.72 5.73 -15.59
N LYS A 31 1.11 4.86 -16.38
CA LYS A 31 -0.23 5.06 -16.95
C LYS A 31 -1.27 5.08 -15.83
N HIS A 32 -2.22 6.00 -15.90
CA HIS A 32 -3.32 6.04 -14.96
C HIS A 32 -4.36 4.94 -15.27
N PHE A 33 -4.87 4.32 -14.22
CA PHE A 33 -5.84 3.24 -14.31
C PHE A 33 -7.19 3.70 -14.85
N ALA A 34 -7.80 2.89 -15.72
CA ALA A 34 -9.21 2.95 -16.01
C ALA A 34 -9.99 1.97 -15.10
N VAL A 35 -11.29 2.22 -14.91
CA VAL A 35 -12.18 1.34 -14.13
C VAL A 35 -12.20 -0.10 -14.69
N TYR A 36 -12.05 -0.24 -16.00
CA TYR A 36 -11.98 -1.55 -16.66
C TYR A 36 -10.76 -2.35 -16.28
N ASP A 37 -9.60 -1.68 -16.11
CA ASP A 37 -8.35 -2.32 -15.70
C ASP A 37 -8.48 -2.91 -14.28
N ASP A 38 -9.18 -2.22 -13.38
CA ASP A 38 -9.43 -2.67 -12.01
C ASP A 38 -10.31 -3.93 -11.95
N LEU A 39 -11.29 -4.04 -12.81
CA LEU A 39 -12.16 -5.24 -12.90
C LEU A 39 -11.33 -6.47 -13.28
N HIS A 40 -10.54 -6.37 -14.34
CA HIS A 40 -9.69 -7.47 -14.82
C HIS A 40 -8.63 -7.88 -13.77
N LEU A 41 -8.04 -6.92 -13.07
CA LEU A 41 -7.09 -7.19 -11.99
C LEU A 41 -7.78 -7.87 -10.79
N SER A 42 -9.03 -7.53 -10.51
CA SER A 42 -9.81 -8.17 -9.45
C SER A 42 -10.18 -9.63 -9.79
N GLU A 43 -10.49 -9.91 -11.06
CA GLU A 43 -10.67 -11.29 -11.54
C GLU A 43 -9.37 -12.11 -11.39
N LEU A 44 -8.24 -11.57 -11.82
CA LEU A 44 -6.93 -12.20 -11.67
C LEU A 44 -6.59 -12.49 -10.20
N GLU A 45 -6.89 -11.55 -9.30
CA GLU A 45 -6.67 -11.72 -7.86
C GLU A 45 -7.51 -12.88 -7.32
N LEU A 46 -8.79 -12.96 -7.68
CA LEU A 46 -9.69 -14.04 -7.28
C LEU A 46 -9.25 -15.41 -7.82
N GLU A 47 -8.86 -15.48 -9.08
CA GLU A 47 -8.35 -16.71 -9.69
C GLU A 47 -7.05 -17.17 -9.02
N SER A 48 -6.14 -16.23 -8.73
CA SER A 48 -4.87 -16.49 -8.05
C SER A 48 -5.10 -16.98 -6.61
N PHE A 49 -6.04 -16.39 -5.89
CA PHE A 49 -6.45 -16.83 -4.57
C PHE A 49 -6.99 -18.27 -4.60
N ASN A 50 -7.93 -18.56 -5.50
CA ASN A 50 -8.51 -19.89 -5.63
C ASN A 50 -7.46 -20.94 -6.02
N SER A 51 -6.51 -20.58 -6.87
CA SER A 51 -5.39 -21.43 -7.23
C SER A 51 -4.48 -21.73 -6.03
N ALA A 52 -4.14 -20.71 -5.24
CA ALA A 52 -3.33 -20.88 -4.02
C ALA A 52 -4.01 -21.82 -3.02
N ILE A 53 -5.33 -21.68 -2.81
CA ILE A 53 -6.10 -22.58 -1.93
C ILE A 53 -6.05 -24.03 -2.45
N LYS A 54 -6.21 -24.26 -3.76
CA LYS A 54 -6.12 -25.59 -4.37
C LYS A 54 -4.73 -26.22 -4.20
N MET A 55 -3.67 -25.40 -4.17
CA MET A 55 -2.29 -25.85 -3.88
C MET A 55 -2.03 -26.09 -2.38
N GLY A 56 -3.02 -25.86 -1.50
CA GLY A 56 -2.88 -26.09 -0.06
C GLY A 56 -2.29 -24.89 0.70
N VAL A 57 -2.20 -23.71 0.08
CA VAL A 57 -1.78 -22.47 0.77
C VAL A 57 -2.86 -22.07 1.77
N LYS A 58 -2.46 -21.79 3.01
CA LYS A 58 -3.38 -21.40 4.08
C LYS A 58 -3.91 -20.00 3.88
N LYS A 59 -5.14 -19.76 4.36
CA LYS A 59 -5.72 -18.42 4.46
C LYS A 59 -5.07 -17.61 5.57
N GLU A 60 -5.17 -16.28 5.46
CA GLU A 60 -4.70 -15.35 6.51
C GLU A 60 -5.28 -15.69 7.89
N GLU A 61 -6.60 -15.98 7.96
CA GLU A 61 -7.26 -16.35 9.21
C GLU A 61 -6.65 -17.59 9.87
N ASP A 62 -6.29 -18.61 9.09
CA ASP A 62 -5.71 -19.84 9.61
C ASP A 62 -4.29 -19.62 10.12
N LEU A 63 -3.52 -18.76 9.43
CA LEU A 63 -2.17 -18.38 9.85
C LEU A 63 -2.22 -17.59 11.15
N ILE A 64 -3.15 -16.64 11.29
CA ILE A 64 -3.34 -15.86 12.52
C ILE A 64 -3.78 -16.76 13.68
N LYS A 65 -4.74 -17.67 13.47
CA LYS A 65 -5.15 -18.64 14.49
C LYS A 65 -3.97 -19.48 14.99
N ASN A 66 -3.19 -20.04 14.06
CA ASN A 66 -1.98 -20.80 14.39
C ASN A 66 -0.95 -19.95 15.16
N ALA A 67 -0.79 -18.68 14.79
CA ALA A 67 0.14 -17.77 15.46
C ALA A 67 -0.31 -17.46 16.90
N ILE A 68 -1.62 -17.32 17.13
CA ILE A 68 -2.20 -17.12 18.46
C ILE A 68 -2.00 -18.37 19.32
N GLU A 69 -2.30 -19.57 18.80
CA GLU A 69 -2.09 -20.83 19.50
C GLU A 69 -0.62 -21.03 19.91
N LYS A 70 0.31 -20.62 19.05
CA LYS A 70 1.75 -20.70 19.29
C LYS A 70 2.31 -19.51 20.07
N LYS A 71 1.47 -18.56 20.50
CA LYS A 71 1.83 -17.33 21.24
C LYS A 71 2.79 -16.39 20.48
N PHE A 72 2.82 -16.44 19.16
CA PHE A 72 3.53 -15.48 18.31
C PHE A 72 2.73 -14.22 18.04
N TRP A 73 1.41 -14.29 18.20
CA TRP A 73 0.43 -13.22 18.05
C TRP A 73 -0.61 -13.30 19.13
N SER A 74 -1.27 -12.19 19.46
CA SER A 74 -2.35 -12.18 20.44
C SER A 74 -3.57 -11.40 19.95
N LYS A 75 -4.73 -11.65 20.59
CA LYS A 75 -5.95 -10.87 20.31
C LYS A 75 -5.80 -9.42 20.73
N GLU A 76 -5.05 -9.18 21.81
CA GLU A 76 -4.75 -7.85 22.32
C GLU A 76 -3.93 -7.03 21.31
N GLU A 77 -3.01 -7.66 20.56
CA GLU A 77 -2.27 -6.99 19.48
C GLU A 77 -3.20 -6.59 18.32
N GLU A 78 -4.19 -7.42 17.97
CA GLU A 78 -5.22 -7.06 16.97
C GLU A 78 -6.09 -5.89 17.43
N GLU A 79 -6.50 -5.87 18.69
CA GLU A 79 -7.27 -4.77 19.27
C GLU A 79 -6.42 -3.49 19.36
N THR A 80 -5.14 -3.62 19.69
CA THR A 80 -4.20 -2.50 19.72
C THR A 80 -4.06 -1.84 18.35
N ILE A 81 -3.96 -2.63 17.28
CA ILE A 81 -3.93 -2.08 15.91
C ILE A 81 -5.19 -1.26 15.62
N LYS A 82 -6.38 -1.76 15.99
CA LYS A 82 -7.65 -1.04 15.78
C LYS A 82 -7.69 0.26 16.59
N SER A 83 -7.28 0.19 17.84
CA SER A 83 -7.26 1.34 18.75
C SER A 83 -6.29 2.42 18.30
N LEU A 84 -5.08 2.04 17.88
CA LEU A 84 -4.09 2.98 17.35
C LEU A 84 -4.57 3.67 16.08
N LYS A 85 -5.18 2.94 15.14
CA LYS A 85 -5.77 3.54 13.92
C LYS A 85 -6.81 4.58 14.28
N TRP A 86 -7.73 4.25 15.17
CA TRP A 86 -8.77 5.18 15.63
C TRP A 86 -8.17 6.41 16.33
N LEU A 87 -7.18 6.21 17.21
CA LEU A 87 -6.53 7.28 17.95
C LEU A 87 -5.79 8.24 17.02
N ILE A 88 -5.03 7.74 16.05
CA ILE A 88 -4.34 8.52 15.03
C ILE A 88 -5.33 9.35 14.22
N ASP A 89 -6.44 8.76 13.80
CA ASP A 89 -7.50 9.43 13.04
C ASP A 89 -8.10 10.58 13.84
N LYS A 90 -8.45 10.34 15.11
CA LYS A 90 -8.99 11.36 16.03
C LYS A 90 -7.98 12.48 16.31
N SER A 91 -6.71 12.11 16.51
CA SER A 91 -5.65 13.07 16.74
C SER A 91 -5.40 13.97 15.52
N ASN A 92 -5.46 13.41 14.30
CA ASN A 92 -5.36 14.18 13.06
C ASN A 92 -6.53 15.15 12.89
N GLN A 93 -7.77 14.72 13.20
CA GLN A 93 -8.95 15.60 13.20
C GLN A 93 -8.83 16.73 14.23
N SER A 94 -8.21 16.45 15.39
CA SER A 94 -7.96 17.45 16.43
C SER A 94 -6.86 18.42 16.00
N LEU A 95 -5.79 17.92 15.36
CA LEU A 95 -4.67 18.72 14.88
C LEU A 95 -5.11 19.84 13.92
N SER A 96 -6.13 19.58 13.09
CA SER A 96 -6.68 20.59 12.18
C SER A 96 -7.39 21.75 12.88
N LYS A 97 -7.80 21.58 14.15
CA LYS A 97 -8.54 22.56 14.94
C LYS A 97 -7.68 23.32 15.96
N VAL A 98 -6.45 22.85 16.20
CA VAL A 98 -5.55 23.44 17.19
C VAL A 98 -4.77 24.58 16.57
N SER A 99 -4.89 25.79 17.14
CA SER A 99 -4.15 27.00 16.74
C SER A 99 -2.89 27.22 17.59
N ASP A 100 -2.84 26.73 18.83
CA ASP A 100 -1.67 26.85 19.71
C ASP A 100 -0.51 26.00 19.18
N TRP A 101 0.64 26.67 18.97
CA TRP A 101 1.82 26.00 18.37
C TRP A 101 2.43 24.90 19.26
N ASN A 102 2.49 25.11 20.59
CA ASN A 102 3.06 24.12 21.50
C ASN A 102 2.19 22.87 21.59
N LEU A 103 0.87 23.08 21.69
CA LEU A 103 -0.10 22.00 21.72
C LEU A 103 -0.11 21.24 20.39
N ARG A 104 -0.03 21.96 19.27
CA ARG A 104 0.07 21.36 17.94
C ARG A 104 1.31 20.47 17.80
N LYS A 105 2.49 20.96 18.24
CA LYS A 105 3.74 20.20 18.21
C LYS A 105 3.68 18.96 19.12
N SER A 106 3.11 19.08 20.31
CA SER A 106 2.92 17.94 21.22
C SER A 106 2.03 16.88 20.59
N LEU A 107 0.93 17.29 19.96
CA LEU A 107 0.01 16.38 19.28
C LEU A 107 0.65 15.70 18.07
N GLN A 108 1.45 16.41 17.28
CA GLN A 108 2.22 15.84 16.17
C GLN A 108 3.20 14.76 16.65
N ASN A 109 3.92 15.03 17.74
CA ASN A 109 4.84 14.05 18.32
C ASN A 109 4.12 12.79 18.82
N SER A 110 2.94 12.96 19.44
CA SER A 110 2.09 11.82 19.85
C SER A 110 1.63 11.00 18.65
N ILE A 111 1.13 11.65 17.59
CA ILE A 111 0.71 11.00 16.35
C ILE A 111 1.87 10.20 15.75
N SER A 112 3.07 10.78 15.65
CA SER A 112 4.25 10.10 15.12
C SER A 112 4.58 8.85 15.94
N SER A 113 4.62 8.96 17.28
CA SER A 113 4.87 7.80 18.16
C SER A 113 3.84 6.69 18.02
N ASP A 114 2.56 7.03 17.83
CA ASP A 114 1.51 6.05 17.64
C ASP A 114 1.53 5.44 16.24
N GLN A 115 1.96 6.20 15.23
CA GLN A 115 2.22 5.70 13.88
C GLN A 115 3.37 4.69 13.87
N ASP A 116 4.47 4.96 14.56
CA ASP A 116 5.61 4.05 14.68
C ASP A 116 5.19 2.72 15.32
N LYS A 117 4.45 2.76 16.44
CA LYS A 117 3.90 1.55 17.09
C LYS A 117 2.97 0.77 16.18
N LEU A 118 2.10 1.47 15.46
CA LEU A 118 1.18 0.85 14.50
C LEU A 118 1.94 0.17 13.36
N GLU A 119 2.99 0.80 12.87
CA GLU A 119 3.82 0.23 11.81
C GLU A 119 4.57 -1.01 12.27
N ASP A 120 5.13 -1.03 13.46
CA ASP A 120 5.81 -2.19 14.03
C ASP A 120 4.84 -3.38 14.20
N LEU A 121 3.63 -3.14 14.72
CA LEU A 121 2.61 -4.17 14.83
C LEU A 121 2.16 -4.68 13.45
N LYS A 122 2.02 -3.79 12.46
CA LYS A 122 1.70 -4.18 11.09
C LYS A 122 2.81 -5.02 10.47
N LYS A 123 4.08 -4.65 10.65
CA LYS A 123 5.24 -5.44 10.18
C LYS A 123 5.25 -6.83 10.80
N LYS A 124 5.04 -6.92 12.11
CA LYS A 124 4.94 -8.20 12.83
C LYS A 124 3.78 -9.05 12.28
N LYS A 125 2.60 -8.48 12.10
CA LYS A 125 1.45 -9.17 11.49
C LYS A 125 1.77 -9.60 10.06
N GLN A 126 2.36 -8.73 9.25
CA GLN A 126 2.73 -9.02 7.88
C GLN A 126 3.71 -10.19 7.77
N SER A 127 4.65 -10.33 8.69
CA SER A 127 5.56 -11.48 8.70
C SER A 127 4.82 -12.82 8.91
N ILE A 128 3.70 -12.80 9.65
CA ILE A 128 2.86 -13.98 9.88
C ILE A 128 2.05 -14.35 8.63
N ILE A 129 1.45 -13.34 7.96
CA ILE A 129 0.51 -13.55 6.86
C ILE A 129 1.14 -13.48 5.46
N SER A 130 2.45 -13.21 5.37
CA SER A 130 3.14 -13.01 4.08
C SER A 130 3.05 -14.19 3.10
N HIS A 131 2.81 -15.40 3.63
CA HIS A 131 2.64 -16.62 2.83
C HIS A 131 1.19 -17.11 2.77
N SER A 132 0.20 -16.25 3.07
CA SER A 132 -1.21 -16.57 2.91
C SER A 132 -1.64 -16.59 1.45
N ALA A 133 -2.78 -17.21 1.17
CA ALA A 133 -3.39 -17.23 -0.16
C ALA A 133 -3.76 -15.81 -0.61
N GLU A 134 -4.22 -14.95 0.30
CA GLU A 134 -4.53 -13.54 0.08
C GLU A 134 -3.26 -12.77 -0.33
N SER A 135 -2.16 -12.94 0.41
CA SER A 135 -0.89 -12.29 0.09
C SER A 135 -0.31 -12.76 -1.25
N PHE A 136 -0.49 -14.03 -1.61
CA PHE A 136 -0.10 -14.56 -2.92
C PHE A 136 -0.91 -13.90 -4.04
N ALA A 137 -2.23 -13.85 -3.90
CA ALA A 137 -3.13 -13.25 -4.87
C ALA A 137 -2.85 -11.75 -5.06
N SER A 138 -2.68 -11.01 -3.95
CA SER A 138 -2.36 -9.58 -3.98
C SER A 138 -1.01 -9.29 -4.65
N ARG A 139 0.02 -10.11 -4.40
CA ARG A 139 1.30 -9.96 -5.14
C ARG A 139 1.12 -10.17 -6.63
N LYS A 140 0.38 -11.20 -7.07
CA LYS A 140 0.10 -11.43 -8.49
C LYS A 140 -0.62 -10.25 -9.14
N ARG A 141 -1.64 -9.72 -8.46
CA ARG A 141 -2.33 -8.51 -8.90
C ARG A 141 -1.36 -7.33 -9.02
N ASN A 142 -0.56 -7.06 -7.99
CA ASN A 142 0.37 -5.93 -7.97
C ASN A 142 1.45 -6.04 -9.06
N THR A 143 2.03 -7.23 -9.26
CA THR A 143 2.98 -7.47 -10.35
C THR A 143 2.33 -7.20 -11.71
N LYS A 144 1.13 -7.74 -11.94
CA LYS A 144 0.39 -7.50 -13.19
C LYS A 144 0.06 -6.02 -13.38
N THR A 145 -0.33 -5.34 -12.31
CA THR A 145 -0.56 -3.90 -12.30
C THR A 145 0.67 -3.13 -12.80
N LEU A 146 1.85 -3.45 -12.27
CA LEU A 146 3.10 -2.79 -12.67
C LEU A 146 3.44 -3.09 -14.14
N LEU A 147 3.42 -4.36 -14.53
CA LEU A 147 3.73 -4.78 -15.90
C LEU A 147 2.78 -4.17 -16.96
N ASP A 148 1.53 -3.93 -16.60
CA ASP A 148 0.55 -3.37 -17.54
C ASP A 148 0.59 -1.84 -17.63
N ASN A 149 1.08 -1.16 -16.59
CA ASN A 149 0.94 0.29 -16.47
C ASN A 149 2.27 1.05 -16.35
N VAL A 150 3.42 0.36 -16.23
CA VAL A 150 4.73 1.02 -16.20
C VAL A 150 5.40 0.88 -17.56
N PHE A 151 5.87 2.02 -18.10
CA PHE A 151 6.51 2.14 -19.40
C PHE A 151 7.87 2.83 -19.25
N VAL A 152 8.82 2.47 -20.13
CA VAL A 152 10.16 3.06 -20.15
C VAL A 152 10.26 4.25 -21.11
N ASP A 153 9.23 4.50 -21.92
CA ASP A 153 9.16 5.61 -22.87
C ASP A 153 7.88 6.44 -22.70
N GLU A 154 7.97 7.74 -23.05
CA GLU A 154 6.86 8.69 -22.91
C GLU A 154 5.68 8.39 -23.85
N GLU A 155 5.93 7.69 -24.97
CA GLU A 155 4.89 7.28 -25.90
C GLU A 155 4.12 6.05 -25.42
N MET A 156 4.52 5.46 -24.28
CA MET A 156 3.93 4.26 -23.65
C MET A 156 3.85 3.06 -24.61
N LYS A 157 4.89 2.88 -25.42
CA LYS A 157 5.00 1.77 -26.38
C LYS A 157 5.74 0.58 -25.80
N THR A 158 6.74 0.84 -24.96
CA THR A 158 7.63 -0.18 -24.39
C THR A 158 7.32 -0.33 -22.89
N LYS A 159 6.75 -1.48 -22.51
CA LYS A 159 6.49 -1.81 -21.11
C LYS A 159 7.79 -2.18 -20.40
N ILE A 160 7.79 -2.02 -19.08
CA ILE A 160 8.87 -2.53 -18.23
C ILE A 160 8.86 -4.07 -18.25
N ASP A 161 10.04 -4.70 -18.25
CA ASP A 161 10.16 -6.15 -18.15
C ASP A 161 10.05 -6.63 -16.69
N GLU A 162 9.62 -7.89 -16.51
CA GLU A 162 9.50 -8.49 -15.18
C GLU A 162 10.86 -8.55 -14.46
N ASP A 163 11.93 -8.78 -15.20
CA ASP A 163 13.30 -8.83 -14.68
C ASP A 163 13.82 -7.47 -14.19
N ASP A 164 13.25 -6.37 -14.67
CA ASP A 164 13.60 -4.99 -14.25
C ASP A 164 12.80 -4.51 -13.02
N LEU A 165 11.80 -5.29 -12.57
CA LEU A 165 10.97 -4.95 -11.41
C LEU A 165 11.54 -5.45 -10.07
N PHE A 166 12.47 -6.38 -10.08
CA PHE A 166 13.06 -7.07 -8.92
C PHE A 166 14.56 -7.16 -9.05
#